data_8aab882b86d2020845c898ff1c1e1de3
#
_entry.id   8aab882b86d2020845c898ff1c1e1de3
#
_cell.length_a   1.000
_cell.length_b   1.000
_cell.length_c   1.000
_cell.angle_alpha   90.00
_cell.angle_beta   90.00
_cell.angle_gamma   90.00
#
_symmetry.space_group_name_H-M   'P 1'
#
loop_
_entity.id
_entity.type
_entity.pdbx_description
1 polymer ?
#
loop_
_entity_poly.entity_id
_entity_poly.type
_entity_poly.pdbx_seq_one_letter_code
_entity_poly.pdbx_strand_id
1 'polypeptide(L)'
;VKCLPQGEGDARVNVVWVEPVKKMADLNRRWQRTFAVVKPEMTWFNGDVDNLIESLPEAQEFLQKHPQAWFSAEVLDDVLMTAYALCDDESPAPVLDAAQRLADHAVAVLQSLAGDAQLHWAVQAHRPLLRCLAIAVELAQMHIDEESAIQYLTLGLALNPHDNHGWRTTLATLYMERGDYQHALNLMASYPQDMPPAEHRRALALFNLDRKPEAEVVLREAHQAHPLYFKALLPKVMDAPPSTDER
;
A
#
# COMPACT_ATOMS: atom_id res chain seq x y z
N VAL A 1 -3.50 -13.82 19.01
CA VAL A 1 -3.17 -14.36 17.69
C VAL A 1 -2.88 -15.84 17.85
N LYS A 2 -3.67 -16.71 17.25
CA LYS A 2 -3.36 -18.13 17.16
C LYS A 2 -2.92 -18.42 15.74
N CYS A 3 -1.68 -18.86 15.58
CA CYS A 3 -1.22 -19.44 14.32
C CYS A 3 -1.69 -20.89 14.25
N LEU A 4 -2.48 -21.25 13.27
CA LEU A 4 -2.85 -22.64 13.00
C LEU A 4 -2.10 -23.08 11.73
N PRO A 5 -1.34 -24.19 11.77
CA PRO A 5 -0.74 -24.74 10.57
C PRO A 5 -1.85 -25.34 9.69
N GLN A 6 -1.98 -24.91 8.46
CA GLN A 6 -2.84 -25.54 7.47
C GLN A 6 -2.01 -26.26 6.39
N GLY A 7 -2.31 -27.57 6.24
CA GLY A 7 -2.28 -28.31 4.99
C GLY A 7 -0.91 -28.85 4.56
N GLU A 8 -0.84 -30.15 4.42
CA GLU A 8 0.14 -30.86 3.62
C GLU A 8 -0.05 -30.51 2.13
N GLY A 9 0.82 -29.66 1.62
CA GLY A 9 0.88 -29.26 0.21
C GLY A 9 1.92 -28.16 0.03
N ASP A 10 2.73 -28.26 -0.96
CA ASP A 10 4.02 -27.67 -1.29
C ASP A 10 4.18 -26.14 -1.31
N ALA A 11 3.45 -25.42 -0.50
CA ALA A 11 3.77 -24.05 -0.08
C ALA A 11 3.30 -23.92 1.37
N ARG A 12 4.22 -23.91 2.31
CA ARG A 12 3.95 -23.57 3.72
C ARG A 12 3.59 -22.10 3.82
N VAL A 13 2.36 -21.79 3.47
CA VAL A 13 1.78 -20.49 3.74
C VAL A 13 1.38 -20.49 5.20
N ASN A 14 2.17 -19.83 6.05
CA ASN A 14 1.79 -19.59 7.43
C ASN A 14 0.66 -18.57 7.46
N VAL A 15 -0.57 -19.02 7.31
CA VAL A 15 -1.75 -18.15 7.43
C VAL A 15 -1.93 -17.85 8.91
N VAL A 16 -1.69 -16.61 9.31
CA VAL A 16 -2.02 -16.13 10.64
C VAL A 16 -3.51 -15.86 10.67
N TRP A 17 -4.25 -16.69 11.39
CA TRP A 17 -5.64 -16.39 11.72
C TRP A 17 -5.65 -15.37 12.85
N VAL A 18 -6.08 -14.15 12.55
CA VAL A 18 -6.39 -13.16 13.56
C VAL A 18 -7.80 -13.42 14.04
N GLU A 19 -7.95 -14.37 14.98
CA GLU A 19 -9.20 -14.47 15.72
C GLU A 19 -9.21 -13.37 16.78
N PRO A 20 -10.20 -12.47 16.75
CA PRO A 20 -10.34 -11.51 17.83
C PRO A 20 -10.62 -12.28 19.12
N VAL A 21 -9.90 -11.95 20.18
CA VAL A 21 -10.22 -12.39 21.54
C VAL A 21 -11.70 -12.09 21.78
N LYS A 22 -12.45 -12.97 22.45
CA LYS A 22 -13.92 -12.84 22.64
C LYS A 22 -14.36 -11.42 23.02
N LYS A 23 -13.61 -10.74 23.90
CA LYS A 23 -13.85 -9.33 24.25
C LYS A 23 -13.72 -8.37 23.06
N MET A 24 -12.79 -8.62 22.16
CA MET A 24 -12.59 -7.80 20.95
C MET A 24 -13.70 -8.05 19.94
N ALA A 25 -14.14 -9.29 19.77
CA ALA A 25 -15.27 -9.63 18.91
C ALA A 25 -16.58 -8.96 19.36
N ASP A 26 -16.82 -8.88 20.68
CA ASP A 26 -17.97 -8.16 21.24
C ASP A 26 -17.85 -6.65 20.99
N LEU A 27 -16.65 -6.11 21.11
CA LEU A 27 -16.37 -4.70 20.85
C LEU A 27 -16.57 -4.36 19.37
N ASN A 28 -16.08 -5.19 18.48
CA ASN A 28 -16.26 -5.02 17.03
C ASN A 28 -17.74 -5.05 16.64
N ARG A 29 -18.53 -5.99 17.20
CA ARG A 29 -19.98 -6.00 16.97
C ARG A 29 -20.68 -4.73 17.44
N ARG A 30 -20.25 -4.17 18.58
CA ARG A 30 -20.80 -2.91 19.08
C ARG A 30 -20.37 -1.74 18.21
N TRP A 31 -19.11 -1.68 17.81
CA TRP A 31 -18.59 -0.70 16.87
C TRP A 31 -19.38 -0.75 15.57
N GLN A 32 -19.54 -1.92 14.97
CA GLN A 32 -20.28 -2.08 13.72
C GLN A 32 -21.74 -1.62 13.80
N ARG A 33 -22.38 -1.70 14.97
CA ARG A 33 -23.73 -1.16 15.16
C ARG A 33 -23.74 0.36 15.26
N THR A 34 -22.72 0.94 15.86
CA THR A 34 -22.58 2.40 15.99
C THR A 34 -22.15 3.02 14.66
N PHE A 35 -21.31 2.33 13.91
CA PHE A 35 -20.69 2.81 12.67
C PHE A 35 -21.25 2.15 11.39
N ALA A 36 -22.29 1.32 11.50
CA ALA A 36 -22.84 0.53 10.38
C ALA A 36 -23.46 1.41 9.25
N VAL A 37 -23.77 2.65 9.55
CA VAL A 37 -24.34 3.59 8.57
C VAL A 37 -23.33 4.04 7.52
N VAL A 38 -22.03 3.78 7.74
CA VAL A 38 -20.96 4.42 6.96
C VAL A 38 -20.01 3.42 6.27
N LYS A 39 -20.35 2.13 6.18
CA LYS A 39 -19.57 1.26 5.30
C LYS A 39 -19.88 1.63 3.85
N PRO A 40 -19.04 2.42 3.17
CA PRO A 40 -19.11 2.50 1.73
C PRO A 40 -18.86 1.06 1.25
N GLU A 41 -19.86 0.46 0.64
CA GLU A 41 -19.63 -0.70 -0.21
C GLU A 41 -18.47 -0.31 -1.13
N MET A 42 -17.37 -1.01 -1.04
CA MET A 42 -16.04 -0.85 -1.62
C MET A 42 -15.98 -0.24 -3.04
N THR A 43 -16.49 0.92 -3.23
CA THR A 43 -16.17 1.79 -4.34
C THR A 43 -15.36 2.94 -3.76
N TRP A 44 -14.09 2.92 -4.00
CA TRP A 44 -13.05 3.81 -3.48
C TRP A 44 -13.34 5.31 -3.63
N PHE A 45 -14.49 5.73 -4.17
CA PHE A 45 -14.78 7.12 -4.50
C PHE A 45 -16.25 7.58 -4.37
N ASN A 46 -17.19 6.77 -3.91
CA ASN A 46 -18.59 7.15 -3.83
C ASN A 46 -19.22 6.98 -2.43
N GLY A 47 -18.41 7.05 -1.37
CA GLY A 47 -18.94 7.15 -0.01
C GLY A 47 -19.62 8.49 0.19
N ASP A 48 -20.81 8.47 0.79
CA ASP A 48 -21.51 9.68 1.21
C ASP A 48 -20.74 10.30 2.39
N VAL A 49 -19.86 11.25 2.08
CA VAL A 49 -18.98 11.94 3.05
C VAL A 49 -19.81 12.65 4.12
N ASP A 50 -21.02 13.12 3.79
CA ASP A 50 -21.87 13.81 4.76
C ASP A 50 -22.36 12.86 5.86
N ASN A 51 -22.78 11.65 5.52
CA ASN A 51 -23.11 10.60 6.50
C ASN A 51 -21.91 10.19 7.36
N LEU A 52 -20.70 10.22 6.78
CA LEU A 52 -19.48 9.96 7.49
C LEU A 52 -19.23 11.02 8.57
N ILE A 53 -19.33 12.28 8.20
CA ILE A 53 -19.17 13.42 9.12
C ILE A 53 -20.20 13.37 10.26
N GLU A 54 -21.45 13.06 9.94
CA GLU A 54 -22.52 12.96 10.94
C GLU A 54 -22.26 11.87 11.99
N SER A 55 -21.58 10.78 11.63
CA SER A 55 -21.27 9.67 12.55
C SER A 55 -20.02 9.87 13.41
N LEU A 56 -19.18 10.90 13.12
CA LEU A 56 -17.93 11.14 13.84
C LEU A 56 -18.10 11.37 15.35
N PRO A 57 -19.08 12.13 15.86
CA PRO A 57 -19.26 12.33 17.30
C PRO A 57 -19.52 11.01 18.04
N GLU A 58 -20.34 10.13 17.48
CA GLU A 58 -20.67 8.83 18.04
C GLU A 58 -19.47 7.88 18.04
N ALA A 59 -18.70 7.89 16.94
CA ALA A 59 -17.45 7.15 16.83
C ALA A 59 -16.42 7.62 17.88
N GLN A 60 -16.27 8.93 18.05
CA GLN A 60 -15.38 9.52 19.04
C GLN A 60 -15.78 9.13 20.47
N GLU A 61 -17.07 9.23 20.79
CA GLU A 61 -17.59 8.83 22.10
C GLU A 61 -17.34 7.34 22.38
N PHE A 62 -17.56 6.49 21.35
CA PHE A 62 -17.27 5.06 21.46
C PHE A 62 -15.79 4.79 21.75
N LEU A 63 -14.87 5.41 21.02
CA LEU A 63 -13.43 5.23 21.19
C LEU A 63 -12.93 5.75 22.54
N GLN A 64 -13.50 6.84 23.07
CA GLN A 64 -13.23 7.35 24.40
C GLN A 64 -13.67 6.37 25.50
N LYS A 65 -14.84 5.75 25.34
CA LYS A 65 -15.36 4.74 26.27
C LYS A 65 -14.66 3.39 26.20
N HIS A 66 -14.08 3.10 25.05
CA HIS A 66 -13.46 1.80 24.75
C HIS A 66 -12.05 1.95 24.14
N PRO A 67 -11.05 2.45 24.91
CA PRO A 67 -9.71 2.69 24.39
C PRO A 67 -9.03 1.43 23.82
N GLN A 68 -9.42 0.25 24.25
CA GLN A 68 -8.93 -1.01 23.68
C GLN A 68 -9.39 -1.23 22.23
N ALA A 69 -10.38 -0.50 21.73
CA ALA A 69 -10.82 -0.55 20.34
C ALA A 69 -9.72 -0.13 19.36
N TRP A 70 -8.79 0.73 19.78
CA TRP A 70 -7.64 1.13 18.99
C TRP A 70 -6.68 -0.01 18.62
N PHE A 71 -6.87 -1.22 19.16
CA PHE A 71 -6.13 -2.42 18.80
C PHE A 71 -6.95 -3.39 17.94
N SER A 72 -8.14 -2.97 17.50
CA SER A 72 -8.97 -3.76 16.60
C SER A 72 -8.68 -3.39 15.15
N ALA A 73 -8.34 -4.38 14.33
CA ALA A 73 -8.13 -4.18 12.90
C ALA A 73 -9.36 -3.60 12.19
N GLU A 74 -10.57 -4.03 12.55
CA GLU A 74 -11.81 -3.53 11.95
C GLU A 74 -12.07 -2.05 12.32
N VAL A 75 -11.81 -1.70 13.57
CA VAL A 75 -11.98 -0.32 14.04
C VAL A 75 -10.94 0.60 13.40
N LEU A 76 -9.69 0.17 13.35
CA LEU A 76 -8.60 0.92 12.71
C LEU A 76 -8.87 1.14 11.21
N ASP A 77 -9.34 0.11 10.52
CA ASP A 77 -9.70 0.17 9.12
C ASP A 77 -10.80 1.22 8.87
N ASP A 78 -11.89 1.14 9.64
CA ASP A 78 -13.01 2.08 9.51
C ASP A 78 -12.57 3.53 9.83
N VAL A 79 -11.78 3.74 10.88
CA VAL A 79 -11.29 5.07 11.28
C VAL A 79 -10.31 5.64 10.26
N LEU A 80 -9.39 4.82 9.75
CA LEU A 80 -8.43 5.25 8.73
C LEU A 80 -9.10 5.53 7.39
N MET A 81 -10.06 4.70 6.97
CA MET A 81 -10.87 4.96 5.78
C MET A 81 -11.59 6.29 5.88
N THR A 82 -12.15 6.58 7.07
CA THR A 82 -12.80 7.86 7.34
C THR A 82 -11.82 9.02 7.26
N ALA A 83 -10.68 8.91 7.92
CA ALA A 83 -9.65 9.96 7.91
C ALA A 83 -9.16 10.22 6.47
N TYR A 84 -8.90 9.16 5.71
CA TYR A 84 -8.48 9.27 4.31
C TYR A 84 -9.54 9.93 3.42
N ALA A 85 -10.82 9.56 3.59
CA ALA A 85 -11.92 10.15 2.83
C ALA A 85 -12.14 11.64 3.13
N LEU A 86 -11.69 12.12 4.29
CA LEU A 86 -11.78 13.53 4.70
C LEU A 86 -10.50 14.33 4.38
N CYS A 87 -9.48 13.68 3.84
CA CYS A 87 -8.23 14.30 3.43
C CYS A 87 -8.16 14.45 1.91
N ASP A 88 -7.64 15.57 1.46
CA ASP A 88 -7.26 15.86 0.08
C ASP A 88 -5.97 16.67 0.04
N ASP A 89 -5.46 16.95 -1.16
CA ASP A 89 -4.21 17.70 -1.36
C ASP A 89 -4.29 19.16 -0.84
N GLU A 90 -5.50 19.68 -0.61
CA GLU A 90 -5.75 21.03 -0.12
C GLU A 90 -6.06 21.05 1.40
N SER A 91 -6.10 19.88 2.03
CA SER A 91 -6.43 19.75 3.45
C SER A 91 -5.40 20.47 4.34
N PRO A 92 -5.85 21.17 5.39
CA PRO A 92 -4.95 21.85 6.31
C PRO A 92 -3.96 20.88 6.97
N ALA A 93 -2.70 21.30 7.14
CA ALA A 93 -1.64 20.47 7.74
C ALA A 93 -2.05 19.77 9.05
N PRO A 94 -2.77 20.40 10.01
CA PRO A 94 -3.19 19.70 11.23
C PRO A 94 -4.13 18.50 10.98
N VAL A 95 -4.92 18.53 9.90
CA VAL A 95 -5.83 17.42 9.52
C VAL A 95 -5.00 16.27 8.97
N LEU A 96 -4.10 16.58 8.03
CA LEU A 96 -3.18 15.61 7.47
C LEU A 96 -2.30 14.99 8.57
N ASP A 97 -1.73 15.80 9.47
CA ASP A 97 -0.94 15.31 10.62
C ASP A 97 -1.74 14.40 11.53
N ALA A 98 -3.03 14.66 11.72
CA ALA A 98 -3.89 13.79 12.53
C ALA A 98 -4.15 12.45 11.83
N ALA A 99 -4.42 12.47 10.52
CA ALA A 99 -4.58 11.26 9.71
C ALA A 99 -3.29 10.44 9.68
N GLN A 100 -2.12 11.08 9.53
CA GLN A 100 -0.83 10.42 9.58
C GLN A 100 -0.57 9.73 10.92
N ARG A 101 -0.85 10.39 12.06
CA ARG A 101 -0.73 9.75 13.38
C ARG A 101 -1.63 8.53 13.55
N LEU A 102 -2.81 8.53 12.95
CA LEU A 102 -3.68 7.36 12.92
C LEU A 102 -3.06 6.23 12.09
N ALA A 103 -2.49 6.57 10.94
CA ALA A 103 -1.77 5.63 10.08
C ALA A 103 -0.57 5.01 10.81
N ASP A 104 0.26 5.84 11.45
CA ASP A 104 1.41 5.39 12.24
C ASP A 104 1.00 4.43 13.35
N HIS A 105 -0.11 4.72 14.04
CA HIS A 105 -0.64 3.82 15.06
C HIS A 105 -1.09 2.47 14.46
N ALA A 106 -1.80 2.48 13.35
CA ALA A 106 -2.22 1.26 12.68
C ALA A 106 -1.02 0.43 12.20
N VAL A 107 0.00 1.09 11.65
CA VAL A 107 1.26 0.44 11.25
C VAL A 107 1.98 -0.17 12.46
N ALA A 108 2.04 0.53 13.59
CA ALA A 108 2.62 0.01 14.83
C ALA A 108 1.88 -1.24 15.34
N VAL A 109 0.55 -1.27 15.23
CA VAL A 109 -0.26 -2.46 15.54
C VAL A 109 0.08 -3.61 14.59
N LEU A 110 0.22 -3.33 13.29
CA LEU A 110 0.62 -4.32 12.28
C LEU A 110 2.03 -4.87 12.51
N GLN A 111 2.98 -4.01 12.84
CA GLN A 111 4.34 -4.41 13.18
C GLN A 111 4.38 -5.35 14.39
N SER A 112 3.43 -5.20 15.32
CA SER A 112 3.31 -6.10 16.47
C SER A 112 2.86 -7.52 16.13
N LEU A 113 2.35 -7.74 14.91
CA LEU A 113 2.04 -9.08 14.39
C LEU A 113 3.28 -9.90 14.04
N ALA A 114 4.44 -9.36 14.30
CA ALA A 114 5.81 -9.78 14.01
C ALA A 114 6.07 -11.27 13.76
N GLY A 115 7.10 -11.56 13.00
CA GLY A 115 7.60 -12.88 12.66
C GLY A 115 7.16 -13.33 11.26
N ASP A 116 6.92 -14.62 11.08
CA ASP A 116 6.56 -15.24 9.79
C ASP A 116 5.07 -15.07 9.42
N ALA A 117 4.41 -14.06 9.98
CA ALA A 117 3.00 -13.78 9.70
C ALA A 117 2.83 -13.35 8.24
N GLN A 118 1.95 -14.03 7.51
CA GLN A 118 1.56 -13.63 6.16
C GLN A 118 0.07 -13.30 6.11
N LEU A 119 -0.23 -12.19 5.45
CA LEU A 119 -1.60 -11.73 5.20
C LEU A 119 -1.95 -12.00 3.73
N HIS A 120 -3.13 -12.56 3.50
CA HIS A 120 -3.62 -12.84 2.16
C HIS A 120 -4.90 -12.07 1.89
N TRP A 121 -4.98 -11.35 0.78
CA TRP A 121 -6.18 -10.62 0.39
C TRP A 121 -7.42 -11.52 0.21
N ALA A 122 -7.21 -12.78 -0.19
CA ALA A 122 -8.29 -13.76 -0.32
C ALA A 122 -8.97 -14.10 1.02
N VAL A 123 -8.26 -13.88 2.15
CA VAL A 123 -8.78 -14.11 3.50
C VAL A 123 -9.47 -12.85 3.99
N GLN A 124 -10.78 -12.88 4.14
CA GLN A 124 -11.58 -11.70 4.49
C GLN A 124 -11.12 -11.02 5.80
N ALA A 125 -10.73 -11.79 6.81
CA ALA A 125 -10.25 -11.26 8.09
C ALA A 125 -8.90 -10.52 8.00
N HIS A 126 -8.13 -10.70 6.90
CA HIS A 126 -6.87 -10.00 6.68
C HIS A 126 -7.05 -8.65 5.97
N ARG A 127 -8.17 -8.47 5.26
CA ARG A 127 -8.40 -7.26 4.45
C ARG A 127 -8.38 -5.95 5.24
N PRO A 128 -8.95 -5.86 6.45
CA PRO A 128 -8.84 -4.65 7.25
C PRO A 128 -7.39 -4.24 7.51
N LEU A 129 -6.52 -5.20 7.84
CA LEU A 129 -5.11 -4.96 8.10
C LEU A 129 -4.37 -4.48 6.84
N LEU A 130 -4.64 -5.12 5.70
CA LEU A 130 -4.03 -4.75 4.42
C LEU A 130 -4.53 -3.38 3.94
N ARG A 131 -5.80 -3.03 4.19
CA ARG A 131 -6.33 -1.70 3.88
C ARG A 131 -5.73 -0.61 4.76
N CYS A 132 -5.60 -0.87 6.07
CA CYS A 132 -4.89 0.06 6.95
C CYS A 132 -3.51 0.42 6.41
N LEU A 133 -2.78 -0.58 5.93
CA LEU A 133 -1.45 -0.37 5.39
C LEU A 133 -1.47 0.38 4.04
N ALA A 134 -2.44 0.05 3.17
CA ALA A 134 -2.62 0.76 1.91
C ALA A 134 -2.92 2.26 2.15
N ILE A 135 -3.84 2.56 3.07
CA ILE A 135 -4.16 3.95 3.43
C ILE A 135 -2.96 4.65 4.05
N ALA A 136 -2.19 3.97 4.90
CA ALA A 136 -0.98 4.56 5.49
C ALA A 136 0.05 4.95 4.40
N VAL A 137 0.20 4.13 3.37
CA VAL A 137 1.05 4.44 2.21
C VAL A 137 0.53 5.69 1.47
N GLU A 138 -0.77 5.73 1.17
CA GLU A 138 -1.38 6.88 0.47
C GLU A 138 -1.23 8.19 1.28
N LEU A 139 -1.50 8.15 2.58
CA LEU A 139 -1.32 9.32 3.46
C LEU A 139 0.15 9.77 3.51
N ALA A 140 1.11 8.85 3.59
CA ALA A 140 2.53 9.20 3.56
C ALA A 140 2.92 9.85 2.23
N GLN A 141 2.36 9.39 1.11
CA GLN A 141 2.58 10.00 -0.21
C GLN A 141 1.94 11.40 -0.32
N MET A 142 0.73 11.60 0.20
CA MET A 142 0.09 12.93 0.28
C MET A 142 0.91 13.92 1.12
N HIS A 143 1.54 13.45 2.19
CA HIS A 143 2.45 14.25 3.03
C HIS A 143 3.83 14.47 2.43
N ILE A 144 4.14 13.83 1.28
CA ILE A 144 5.49 13.79 0.69
C ILE A 144 6.51 13.24 1.71
N ASP A 145 6.06 12.36 2.60
CA ASP A 145 6.89 11.61 3.54
C ASP A 145 7.36 10.29 2.91
N GLU A 146 8.36 10.41 2.08
CA GLU A 146 8.92 9.31 1.31
C GLU A 146 9.51 8.21 2.20
N GLU A 147 10.07 8.57 3.36
CA GLU A 147 10.66 7.60 4.28
C GLU A 147 9.59 6.71 4.91
N SER A 148 8.51 7.29 5.40
CA SER A 148 7.36 6.53 5.92
C SER A 148 6.71 5.68 4.82
N ALA A 149 6.56 6.22 3.61
CA ALA A 149 6.03 5.46 2.49
C ALA A 149 6.87 4.21 2.18
N ILE A 150 8.20 4.33 2.13
CA ILE A 150 9.13 3.21 1.93
C ILE A 150 9.01 2.19 3.06
N GLN A 151 8.94 2.63 4.31
CA GLN A 151 8.79 1.73 5.46
C GLN A 151 7.47 0.95 5.39
N TYR A 152 6.36 1.61 5.08
CA TYR A 152 5.05 0.98 5.01
C TYR A 152 4.93 0.01 3.83
N LEU A 153 5.46 0.38 2.67
CA LEU A 153 5.53 -0.49 1.49
C LEU A 153 6.39 -1.74 1.76
N THR A 154 7.53 -1.56 2.43
CA THR A 154 8.41 -2.66 2.80
C THR A 154 7.72 -3.63 3.77
N LEU A 155 7.03 -3.09 4.80
CA LEU A 155 6.22 -3.90 5.71
C LEU A 155 5.10 -4.62 4.96
N GLY A 156 4.45 -3.92 4.03
CA GLY A 156 3.37 -4.47 3.20
C GLY A 156 3.81 -5.69 2.40
N LEU A 157 4.94 -5.60 1.74
CA LEU A 157 5.51 -6.70 0.98
C LEU A 157 5.99 -7.86 1.87
N ALA A 158 6.50 -7.57 3.07
CA ALA A 158 6.86 -8.60 4.04
C ALA A 158 5.62 -9.36 4.55
N LEU A 159 4.53 -8.66 4.83
CA LEU A 159 3.27 -9.25 5.30
C LEU A 159 2.46 -9.89 4.16
N ASN A 160 2.52 -9.36 2.95
CA ASN A 160 1.80 -9.85 1.77
C ASN A 160 2.76 -10.03 0.58
N PRO A 161 3.58 -11.09 0.56
CA PRO A 161 4.56 -11.33 -0.51
C PRO A 161 3.94 -11.51 -1.90
N HIS A 162 2.66 -11.90 -1.97
CA HIS A 162 1.93 -11.98 -3.25
C HIS A 162 1.58 -10.62 -3.85
N ASP A 163 1.70 -9.57 -3.04
CA ASP A 163 1.53 -8.19 -3.46
C ASP A 163 0.28 -7.92 -4.30
N ASN A 164 -0.88 -8.24 -3.75
CA ASN A 164 -2.16 -7.99 -4.42
C ASN A 164 -2.47 -6.49 -4.61
N HIS A 165 -1.71 -5.60 -3.94
CA HIS A 165 -1.87 -4.15 -4.00
C HIS A 165 -0.93 -3.47 -5.01
N GLY A 166 0.06 -4.18 -5.54
CA GLY A 166 1.06 -3.61 -6.45
C GLY A 166 2.11 -2.74 -5.76
N TRP A 167 2.29 -2.88 -4.46
CA TRP A 167 3.23 -2.10 -3.62
C TRP A 167 4.68 -2.19 -4.11
N ARG A 168 5.09 -3.32 -4.68
CA ARG A 168 6.43 -3.48 -5.28
C ARG A 168 6.72 -2.47 -6.36
N THR A 169 5.69 -2.10 -7.14
CA THR A 169 5.83 -1.13 -8.23
C THR A 169 6.08 0.26 -7.68
N THR A 170 5.31 0.67 -6.68
CA THR A 170 5.46 1.96 -5.99
C THR A 170 6.80 2.04 -5.28
N LEU A 171 7.18 0.99 -4.53
CA LEU A 171 8.46 0.94 -3.81
C LEU A 171 9.66 1.00 -4.77
N ALA A 172 9.60 0.27 -5.89
CA ALA A 172 10.65 0.35 -6.90
C ALA A 172 10.77 1.75 -7.50
N THR A 173 9.64 2.44 -7.71
CA THR A 173 9.63 3.83 -8.19
C THR A 173 10.30 4.76 -7.20
N LEU A 174 9.93 4.70 -5.91
CA LEU A 174 10.55 5.52 -4.86
C LEU A 174 12.07 5.28 -4.74
N TYR A 175 12.52 4.02 -4.77
CA TYR A 175 13.95 3.74 -4.79
C TYR A 175 14.66 4.35 -6.01
N MET A 176 14.04 4.30 -7.19
CA MET A 176 14.62 4.90 -8.40
C MET A 176 14.67 6.42 -8.33
N GLU A 177 13.65 7.07 -7.81
CA GLU A 177 13.58 8.53 -7.62
C GLU A 177 14.66 9.02 -6.64
N ARG A 178 14.94 8.24 -5.60
CA ARG A 178 16.06 8.49 -4.66
C ARG A 178 17.45 8.17 -5.22
N GLY A 179 17.53 7.61 -6.41
CA GLY A 179 18.79 7.12 -6.97
C GLY A 179 19.29 5.82 -6.36
N ASP A 180 18.47 5.14 -5.58
CA ASP A 180 18.82 3.86 -4.95
C ASP A 180 18.52 2.68 -5.90
N TYR A 181 19.17 2.72 -7.04
CA TYR A 181 18.96 1.77 -8.14
C TYR A 181 19.27 0.33 -7.76
N GLN A 182 20.16 0.10 -6.78
CA GLN A 182 20.49 -1.25 -6.36
C GLN A 182 19.34 -1.90 -5.58
N HIS A 183 18.69 -1.17 -4.66
CA HIS A 183 17.50 -1.68 -3.97
C HIS A 183 16.34 -1.88 -4.94
N ALA A 184 16.14 -0.98 -5.90
CA ALA A 184 15.14 -1.16 -6.94
C ALA A 184 15.38 -2.45 -7.75
N LEU A 185 16.62 -2.73 -8.15
CA LEU A 185 16.99 -3.96 -8.88
C LEU A 185 16.72 -5.22 -8.04
N ASN A 186 17.12 -5.21 -6.78
CA ASN A 186 16.91 -6.35 -5.89
C ASN A 186 15.42 -6.64 -5.70
N LEU A 187 14.62 -5.60 -5.52
CA LEU A 187 13.18 -5.72 -5.42
C LEU A 187 12.57 -6.31 -6.69
N MET A 188 12.89 -5.76 -7.86
CA MET A 188 12.38 -6.25 -9.15
C MET A 188 12.83 -7.69 -9.44
N ALA A 189 14.02 -8.10 -9.00
CA ALA A 189 14.50 -9.48 -9.13
C ALA A 189 13.66 -10.48 -8.32
N SER A 190 13.01 -10.04 -7.24
CA SER A 190 12.11 -10.88 -6.43
C SER A 190 10.77 -11.17 -7.12
N TYR A 191 10.46 -10.43 -8.20
CA TYR A 191 9.21 -10.55 -8.97
C TYR A 191 9.49 -10.72 -10.47
N PRO A 192 10.09 -11.86 -10.90
CA PRO A 192 10.61 -12.03 -12.27
C PRO A 192 9.55 -12.10 -13.37
N GLN A 193 8.27 -12.26 -13.01
CA GLN A 193 7.15 -12.34 -13.96
C GLN A 193 6.30 -11.06 -13.93
N ASP A 194 6.89 -9.95 -13.63
CA ASP A 194 6.17 -8.69 -13.52
C ASP A 194 5.80 -8.10 -14.90
N MET A 195 4.91 -7.12 -14.89
CA MET A 195 4.38 -6.49 -16.10
C MET A 195 5.45 -5.64 -16.83
N PRO A 196 5.27 -5.36 -18.14
CA PRO A 196 6.25 -4.68 -19.00
C PRO A 196 6.97 -3.46 -18.42
N PRO A 197 6.32 -2.56 -17.64
CA PRO A 197 7.02 -1.43 -17.03
C PRO A 197 8.19 -1.84 -16.13
N ALA A 198 8.13 -2.99 -15.48
CA ALA A 198 9.18 -3.45 -14.56
C ALA A 198 10.49 -3.74 -15.28
N GLU A 199 10.44 -4.37 -16.45
CA GLU A 199 11.64 -4.68 -17.23
C GLU A 199 12.33 -3.41 -17.77
N HIS A 200 11.57 -2.40 -18.19
CA HIS A 200 12.12 -1.12 -18.62
C HIS A 200 12.74 -0.36 -17.44
N ARG A 201 12.11 -0.39 -16.26
CA ARG A 201 12.71 0.17 -15.02
C ARG A 201 13.98 -0.56 -14.64
N ARG A 202 14.03 -1.89 -14.78
CA ARG A 202 15.22 -2.69 -14.54
C ARG A 202 16.37 -2.29 -15.46
N ALA A 203 16.11 -2.10 -16.75
CA ALA A 203 17.10 -1.61 -17.70
C ALA A 203 17.61 -0.20 -17.32
N LEU A 204 16.70 0.70 -16.92
CA LEU A 204 17.05 2.05 -16.48
C LEU A 204 17.89 2.02 -15.19
N ALA A 205 17.54 1.19 -14.22
CA ALA A 205 18.32 1.03 -12.99
C ALA A 205 19.74 0.51 -13.26
N LEU A 206 19.86 -0.49 -14.14
CA LEU A 206 21.16 -1.00 -14.59
C LEU A 206 22.00 0.06 -15.29
N PHE A 207 21.37 0.88 -16.16
CA PHE A 207 22.04 1.97 -16.85
C PHE A 207 22.62 3.00 -15.86
N ASN A 208 21.83 3.40 -14.85
CA ASN A 208 22.27 4.35 -13.83
C ASN A 208 23.34 3.79 -12.89
N LEU A 209 23.45 2.47 -12.76
CA LEU A 209 24.54 1.79 -12.05
C LEU A 209 25.80 1.58 -12.90
N ASP A 210 25.86 2.20 -14.09
CA ASP A 210 26.94 2.04 -15.09
C ASP A 210 27.11 0.60 -15.61
N ARG A 211 26.08 -0.24 -15.46
CA ARG A 211 26.02 -1.62 -15.98
C ARG A 211 25.40 -1.65 -17.38
N LYS A 212 25.90 -0.79 -18.27
CA LYS A 212 25.33 -0.54 -19.61
C LYS A 212 25.17 -1.79 -20.48
N PRO A 213 26.13 -2.73 -20.54
CA PRO A 213 25.94 -3.94 -21.34
C PRO A 213 24.76 -4.80 -20.87
N GLU A 214 24.53 -4.88 -19.55
CA GLU A 214 23.41 -5.61 -18.98
C GLU A 214 22.08 -4.86 -19.22
N ALA A 215 22.08 -3.53 -19.07
CA ALA A 215 20.94 -2.69 -19.37
C ALA A 215 20.47 -2.87 -20.83
N GLU A 216 21.41 -2.93 -21.78
CA GLU A 216 21.09 -3.13 -23.19
C GLU A 216 20.45 -4.49 -23.48
N VAL A 217 20.94 -5.55 -22.83
CA VAL A 217 20.36 -6.89 -22.95
C VAL A 217 18.92 -6.90 -22.44
N VAL A 218 18.70 -6.41 -21.20
CA VAL A 218 17.36 -6.34 -20.60
C VAL A 218 16.39 -5.51 -21.43
N LEU A 219 16.85 -4.36 -21.91
CA LEU A 219 16.01 -3.48 -22.76
C LEU A 219 15.63 -4.13 -24.09
N ARG A 220 16.56 -4.88 -24.71
CA ARG A 220 16.31 -5.61 -25.95
C ARG A 220 15.30 -6.75 -25.73
N GLU A 221 15.43 -7.49 -24.63
CA GLU A 221 14.48 -8.53 -24.26
C GLU A 221 13.09 -7.94 -23.98
N ALA A 222 13.01 -6.85 -23.22
CA ALA A 222 11.77 -6.13 -22.95
C ALA A 222 11.10 -5.63 -24.26
N HIS A 223 11.89 -5.11 -25.20
CA HIS A 223 11.36 -4.68 -26.49
C HIS A 223 10.84 -5.85 -27.33
N GLN A 224 11.52 -7.00 -27.32
CA GLN A 224 11.07 -8.20 -28.04
C GLN A 224 9.78 -8.77 -27.43
N ALA A 225 9.68 -8.78 -26.12
CA ALA A 225 8.49 -9.25 -25.42
C ALA A 225 7.29 -8.31 -25.57
N HIS A 226 7.54 -7.00 -25.56
CA HIS A 226 6.48 -5.97 -25.52
C HIS A 226 6.73 -4.81 -26.51
N PRO A 227 6.75 -5.07 -27.85
CA PRO A 227 7.12 -4.08 -28.85
C PRO A 227 6.16 -2.88 -28.90
N LEU A 228 4.88 -3.08 -28.59
CA LEU A 228 3.89 -2.00 -28.56
C LEU A 228 4.11 -1.03 -27.41
N TYR A 229 4.53 -1.54 -26.24
CA TYR A 229 4.85 -0.70 -25.09
C TYR A 229 6.05 0.20 -25.38
N PHE A 230 7.11 -0.36 -25.95
CA PHE A 230 8.29 0.40 -26.37
C PHE A 230 7.93 1.47 -27.40
N LYS A 231 7.10 1.13 -28.39
CA LYS A 231 6.63 2.08 -29.40
C LYS A 231 5.82 3.23 -28.78
N ALA A 232 5.08 2.99 -27.70
CA ALA A 232 4.32 4.01 -27.01
C ALA A 232 5.20 4.98 -26.19
N LEU A 233 6.40 4.56 -25.78
CA LEU A 233 7.35 5.42 -25.06
C LEU A 233 8.11 6.38 -25.99
N LEU A 234 8.33 6.01 -27.26
CA LEU A 234 9.18 6.76 -28.19
C LEU A 234 8.50 7.97 -28.88
N PRO A 235 7.21 7.99 -29.24
CA PRO A 235 6.68 9.01 -30.16
C PRO A 235 6.67 10.42 -29.60
N LYS A 236 6.58 10.60 -28.30
CA LYS A 236 6.53 11.94 -27.68
C LYS A 236 7.86 12.69 -27.71
N VAL A 237 8.95 11.98 -27.93
CA VAL A 237 10.30 12.57 -27.99
C VAL A 237 10.68 12.94 -29.45
N MET A 238 10.13 12.21 -30.42
CA MET A 238 10.48 12.42 -31.84
C MET A 238 9.63 13.49 -32.53
N ASP A 239 8.46 13.82 -32.00
CA ASP A 239 7.57 14.85 -32.57
C ASP A 239 7.78 16.24 -31.94
N ALA A 240 8.72 16.39 -31.01
CA ALA A 240 9.12 17.72 -30.57
C ALA A 240 9.85 18.45 -31.69
N PRO A 241 9.35 19.61 -32.14
CA PRO A 241 10.07 20.39 -33.16
C PRO A 241 11.46 20.72 -32.61
N PRO A 242 12.52 20.72 -33.46
CA PRO A 242 13.85 21.08 -33.05
C PRO A 242 13.82 22.45 -32.38
N SER A 243 14.45 22.58 -31.20
CA SER A 243 14.48 23.82 -30.44
C SER A 243 15.08 24.91 -31.37
N THR A 244 14.34 26.00 -31.50
CA THR A 244 14.73 27.14 -32.33
C THR A 244 15.87 28.01 -31.76
N ASP A 245 16.58 27.50 -30.73
CA ASP A 245 17.63 28.22 -30.01
C ASP A 245 19.06 28.02 -30.57
N GLU A 246 19.18 27.48 -31.78
CA GLU A 246 20.45 27.51 -32.50
C GLU A 246 20.32 28.37 -33.79
N ARG A 247 20.27 29.72 -33.63
CA ARG A 247 20.64 30.66 -34.65
C ARG A 247 21.39 31.85 -34.07
#